data_a2ad7ed22bef2bbdfda75913e20d62fa
#
_entry.id   a2ad7ed22bef2bbdfda75913e20d62fa
#
_cell.length_a   1.000
_cell.length_b   1.000
_cell.length_c   1.000
_cell.angle_alpha   90.00
_cell.angle_beta   90.00
_cell.angle_gamma   90.00
#
_symmetry.space_group_name_H-M   'P 1'
#
loop_
_entity.id
_entity.type
_entity.pdbx_description
1 polymer ?
#
loop_
_entity_poly.entity_id
_entity_poly.type
_entity_poly.pdbx_seq_one_letter_code
_entity_poly.pdbx_strand_id
1 'polypeptide(L)'
;MTMMIVICSFVPQFLISFFSGVWADKYNRKTLIILADGGIAIATLALIVYMMAGYTSVAALLFIAAVRSVGAGIQMPAVNAIIPQIVPGEKLIKVNGINGSLQSIVNLATPAVAGAIMIYGEIYNLMMIDVITAVIGISILLLISIPKHKRAETPVKTSYFADLNEGFKYSMHHPFLKPLFIIYAFFTILCVPASFLNVLMVTQVFGGDYLYLTLNEMSFFIGMLIGGLLIGTWGGFKNRVKTMWVGLFSFGALTVGFGLTDTLWIYLILMMLVGLTMPFANSPMMSMIQEKVEPDKQGRVFSLMQILFSSLMPLAMLFFGPLADYVPVQTIVVYCGIGIVIISIAVLFDKKFYRQGLFEAKTGNEFEEKKEEVLE
;
A
#
# COMPACT_ATOMS: atom_id res chain seq x y z
N MET A 1 -11.14 -22.73 8.55
CA MET A 1 -11.48 -22.21 7.22
C MET A 1 -10.93 -20.81 7.02
N THR A 2 -11.18 -19.86 7.90
CA THR A 2 -10.68 -18.47 7.83
C THR A 2 -9.16 -18.38 7.65
N MET A 3 -8.39 -19.19 8.39
CA MET A 3 -6.93 -19.24 8.27
C MET A 3 -6.47 -19.65 6.87
N MET A 4 -7.14 -20.63 6.23
CA MET A 4 -6.80 -21.05 4.85
C MET A 4 -7.06 -19.94 3.84
N ILE A 5 -8.15 -19.17 4.01
CA ILE A 5 -8.45 -18.02 3.14
C ILE A 5 -7.35 -16.97 3.28
N VAL A 6 -6.93 -16.65 4.49
CA VAL A 6 -5.83 -15.70 4.74
C VAL A 6 -4.53 -16.18 4.09
N ILE A 7 -4.16 -17.46 4.28
CA ILE A 7 -2.96 -18.05 3.66
C ILE A 7 -3.04 -17.93 2.14
N CYS A 8 -4.16 -18.34 1.51
CA CYS A 8 -4.33 -18.26 0.06
C CYS A 8 -4.37 -16.82 -0.47
N SER A 9 -4.73 -15.84 0.36
CA SER A 9 -4.75 -14.43 -0.03
C SER A 9 -3.39 -13.74 0.09
N PHE A 10 -2.51 -14.16 1.00
CA PHE A 10 -1.24 -13.46 1.24
C PHE A 10 -0.01 -14.22 0.73
N VAL A 11 0.03 -15.55 0.89
CA VAL A 11 1.24 -16.32 0.52
C VAL A 11 1.53 -16.27 -0.97
N PRO A 12 0.55 -16.46 -1.90
CA PRO A 12 0.83 -16.36 -3.32
C PRO A 12 1.27 -14.94 -3.74
N GLN A 13 0.68 -13.89 -3.15
CA GLN A 13 1.09 -12.50 -3.39
C GLN A 13 2.53 -12.26 -2.94
N PHE A 14 2.89 -12.76 -1.76
CA PHE A 14 4.24 -12.69 -1.24
C PHE A 14 5.23 -13.38 -2.17
N LEU A 15 4.94 -14.62 -2.59
CA LEU A 15 5.83 -15.38 -3.47
C LEU A 15 5.99 -14.72 -4.84
N ILE A 16 4.92 -14.22 -5.44
CA ILE A 16 4.98 -13.58 -6.75
C ILE A 16 5.67 -12.22 -6.71
N SER A 17 5.64 -11.52 -5.57
CA SER A 17 6.26 -10.20 -5.45
C SER A 17 7.78 -10.24 -5.62
N PHE A 18 8.43 -11.39 -5.43
CA PHE A 18 9.84 -11.55 -5.77
C PHE A 18 10.10 -11.41 -7.28
N PHE A 19 9.14 -11.76 -8.13
CA PHE A 19 9.26 -11.74 -9.59
C PHE A 19 8.63 -10.49 -10.21
N SER A 20 7.54 -10.00 -9.65
CA SER A 20 6.70 -8.95 -10.23
C SER A 20 7.44 -7.61 -10.42
N GLY A 21 8.40 -7.27 -9.55
CA GLY A 21 9.21 -6.09 -9.72
C GLY A 21 10.13 -6.16 -10.93
N VAL A 22 10.77 -7.29 -11.11
CA VAL A 22 11.62 -7.54 -12.29
C VAL A 22 10.76 -7.53 -13.57
N TRP A 23 9.54 -8.07 -13.50
CA TRP A 23 8.61 -8.01 -14.62
C TRP A 23 8.14 -6.59 -14.92
N ALA A 24 7.86 -5.77 -13.90
CA ALA A 24 7.46 -4.38 -14.07
C ALA A 24 8.57 -3.49 -14.69
N ASP A 25 9.83 -3.89 -14.55
CA ASP A 25 10.98 -3.22 -15.18
C ASP A 25 11.27 -3.78 -16.58
N LYS A 26 11.10 -5.08 -16.80
CA LYS A 26 11.42 -5.76 -18.08
C LYS A 26 10.30 -5.70 -19.12
N TYR A 27 9.03 -5.68 -18.68
CA TYR A 27 7.87 -5.73 -19.56
C TYR A 27 7.09 -4.42 -19.56
N ASN A 28 6.22 -4.26 -20.55
CA ASN A 28 5.33 -3.12 -20.61
C ASN A 28 4.35 -3.16 -19.42
N ARG A 29 4.42 -2.17 -18.55
CA ARG A 29 3.63 -2.07 -17.32
C ARG A 29 2.13 -2.11 -17.59
N LYS A 30 1.66 -1.41 -18.66
CA LYS A 30 0.28 -1.46 -19.10
C LYS A 30 -0.17 -2.89 -19.44
N THR A 31 0.64 -3.63 -20.17
CA THR A 31 0.36 -5.02 -20.53
C THR A 31 0.31 -5.92 -19.29
N LEU A 32 1.22 -5.74 -18.33
CA LEU A 32 1.23 -6.50 -17.07
C LEU A 32 -0.06 -6.27 -16.27
N ILE A 33 -0.52 -5.02 -16.16
CA ILE A 33 -1.77 -4.68 -15.46
C ILE A 33 -2.95 -5.35 -16.16
N ILE A 34 -3.05 -5.23 -17.50
CA ILE A 34 -4.14 -5.84 -18.29
C ILE A 34 -4.15 -7.36 -18.14
N LEU A 35 -2.99 -8.02 -18.18
CA LEU A 35 -2.90 -9.47 -18.02
C LEU A 35 -3.26 -9.93 -16.60
N ALA A 36 -2.85 -9.18 -15.59
CA ALA A 36 -3.18 -9.48 -14.19
C ALA A 36 -4.69 -9.34 -13.95
N ASP A 37 -5.26 -8.19 -14.29
CA ASP A 37 -6.70 -7.92 -14.11
C ASP A 37 -7.58 -8.83 -14.97
N GLY A 38 -7.19 -9.07 -16.23
CA GLY A 38 -7.87 -9.99 -17.13
C GLY A 38 -7.84 -11.43 -16.64
N GLY A 39 -6.68 -11.87 -16.11
CA GLY A 39 -6.55 -13.21 -15.53
C GLY A 39 -7.42 -13.38 -14.29
N ILE A 40 -7.47 -12.38 -13.41
CA ILE A 40 -8.38 -12.36 -12.25
C ILE A 40 -9.85 -12.42 -12.72
N ALA A 41 -10.23 -11.57 -13.67
CA ALA A 41 -11.60 -11.50 -14.17
C ALA A 41 -12.06 -12.82 -14.82
N ILE A 42 -11.22 -13.45 -15.65
CA ILE A 42 -11.52 -14.74 -16.28
C ILE A 42 -11.67 -15.84 -15.21
N ALA A 43 -10.76 -15.90 -14.25
CA ALA A 43 -10.83 -16.89 -13.18
C ALA A 43 -12.08 -16.70 -12.30
N THR A 44 -12.41 -15.44 -11.97
CA THR A 44 -13.63 -15.10 -11.22
C THR A 44 -14.89 -15.45 -12.01
N LEU A 45 -14.92 -15.17 -13.32
CA LEU A 45 -16.05 -15.55 -14.19
C LEU A 45 -16.24 -17.07 -14.27
N ALA A 46 -15.15 -17.83 -14.37
CA ALA A 46 -15.20 -19.29 -14.35
C ALA A 46 -15.80 -19.82 -13.04
N LEU A 47 -15.46 -19.21 -11.90
CA LEU A 47 -16.06 -19.56 -10.60
C LEU A 47 -17.56 -19.19 -10.55
N ILE A 48 -17.95 -18.04 -11.08
CA ILE A 48 -19.38 -17.65 -11.16
C ILE A 48 -20.18 -18.69 -11.94
N VAL A 49 -19.69 -19.07 -13.13
CA VAL A 49 -20.35 -20.10 -13.96
C VAL A 49 -20.44 -21.44 -13.22
N TYR A 50 -19.38 -21.86 -12.53
CA TYR A 50 -19.34 -23.07 -11.71
C TYR A 50 -20.39 -23.03 -10.59
N MET A 51 -20.54 -21.89 -9.91
CA MET A 51 -21.53 -21.71 -8.84
C MET A 51 -22.96 -21.66 -9.40
N MET A 52 -23.19 -20.98 -10.53
CA MET A 52 -24.50 -20.93 -11.21
C MET A 52 -24.94 -22.31 -11.71
N ALA A 53 -24.01 -23.22 -12.03
CA ALA A 53 -24.29 -24.61 -12.36
C ALA A 53 -24.66 -25.46 -11.13
N GLY A 54 -24.80 -24.86 -9.94
CA GLY A 54 -25.21 -25.53 -8.70
C GLY A 54 -24.06 -26.18 -7.93
N TYR A 55 -22.82 -26.01 -8.35
CA TYR A 55 -21.67 -26.55 -7.65
C TYR A 55 -21.13 -25.57 -6.63
N THR A 56 -20.86 -26.01 -5.40
CA THR A 56 -20.20 -25.23 -4.36
C THR A 56 -19.00 -26.02 -3.86
N SER A 57 -17.80 -25.40 -3.93
CA SER A 57 -16.57 -26.02 -3.47
C SER A 57 -15.68 -24.98 -2.77
N VAL A 58 -15.35 -25.28 -1.52
CA VAL A 58 -14.39 -24.49 -0.75
C VAL A 58 -13.02 -24.45 -1.44
N ALA A 59 -12.61 -25.57 -2.06
CA ALA A 59 -11.35 -25.64 -2.79
C ALA A 59 -11.35 -24.68 -4.00
N ALA A 60 -12.46 -24.55 -4.73
CA ALA A 60 -12.59 -23.59 -5.83
C ALA A 60 -12.47 -22.15 -5.33
N LEU A 61 -13.12 -21.80 -4.21
CA LEU A 61 -12.99 -20.47 -3.59
C LEU A 61 -11.55 -20.17 -3.17
N LEU A 62 -10.87 -21.13 -2.54
CA LEU A 62 -9.45 -20.96 -2.13
C LEU A 62 -8.52 -20.83 -3.35
N PHE A 63 -8.78 -21.60 -4.41
CA PHE A 63 -8.03 -21.49 -5.66
C PHE A 63 -8.17 -20.10 -6.30
N ILE A 64 -9.39 -19.58 -6.39
CA ILE A 64 -9.62 -18.23 -6.91
C ILE A 64 -9.00 -17.16 -6.01
N ALA A 65 -9.07 -17.30 -4.69
CA ALA A 65 -8.38 -16.39 -3.77
C ALA A 65 -6.86 -16.37 -4.04
N ALA A 66 -6.26 -17.54 -4.29
CA ALA A 66 -4.84 -17.63 -4.66
C ALA A 66 -4.54 -16.97 -6.03
N VAL A 67 -5.37 -17.17 -7.04
CA VAL A 67 -5.23 -16.52 -8.37
C VAL A 67 -5.33 -15.00 -8.25
N ARG A 68 -6.29 -14.47 -7.48
CA ARG A 68 -6.45 -13.05 -7.20
C ARG A 68 -5.24 -12.48 -6.48
N SER A 69 -4.71 -13.22 -5.52
CA SER A 69 -3.51 -12.88 -4.76
C SER A 69 -2.27 -12.75 -5.67
N VAL A 70 -2.09 -13.70 -6.60
CA VAL A 70 -1.02 -13.63 -7.62
C VAL A 70 -1.19 -12.40 -8.51
N GLY A 71 -2.41 -12.17 -9.02
CA GLY A 71 -2.71 -11.01 -9.86
C GLY A 71 -2.42 -9.68 -9.16
N ALA A 72 -2.87 -9.52 -7.92
CA ALA A 72 -2.58 -8.33 -7.10
C ALA A 72 -1.08 -8.13 -6.88
N GLY A 73 -0.33 -9.21 -6.66
CA GLY A 73 1.14 -9.16 -6.51
C GLY A 73 1.87 -8.70 -7.77
N ILE A 74 1.32 -8.93 -8.97
CA ILE A 74 1.85 -8.45 -10.26
C ILE A 74 1.41 -7.00 -10.52
N GLN A 75 0.14 -6.69 -10.26
CA GLN A 75 -0.47 -5.41 -10.57
C GLN A 75 0.13 -4.25 -9.77
N MET A 76 0.27 -4.41 -8.45
CA MET A 76 0.65 -3.32 -7.54
C MET A 76 2.00 -2.66 -7.87
N PRO A 77 3.12 -3.39 -8.09
CA PRO A 77 4.38 -2.77 -8.49
C PRO A 77 4.29 -2.08 -9.86
N ALA A 78 3.54 -2.67 -10.80
CA ALA A 78 3.36 -2.10 -12.13
C ALA A 78 2.57 -0.78 -12.09
N VAL A 79 1.48 -0.70 -11.31
CA VAL A 79 0.67 0.51 -11.11
C VAL A 79 1.50 1.61 -10.44
N ASN A 80 2.23 1.29 -9.37
CA ASN A 80 3.06 2.27 -8.68
C ASN A 80 4.19 2.83 -9.58
N ALA A 81 4.72 2.00 -10.45
CA ALA A 81 5.79 2.39 -11.36
C ALA A 81 5.27 3.14 -12.62
N ILE A 82 3.98 3.00 -13.01
CA ILE A 82 3.40 3.70 -14.16
C ILE A 82 3.04 5.15 -13.85
N ILE A 83 2.67 5.45 -12.59
CA ILE A 83 2.25 6.79 -12.16
C ILE A 83 3.28 7.87 -12.55
N PRO A 84 4.59 7.74 -12.25
CA PRO A 84 5.57 8.77 -12.58
C PRO A 84 5.87 8.88 -14.08
N GLN A 85 5.36 7.97 -14.92
CA GLN A 85 5.47 8.08 -16.38
C GLN A 85 4.41 9.02 -16.98
N ILE A 86 3.28 9.18 -16.28
CA ILE A 86 2.12 9.96 -16.74
C ILE A 86 1.87 11.22 -15.92
N VAL A 87 2.50 11.35 -14.75
CA VAL A 87 2.31 12.45 -13.80
C VAL A 87 3.61 13.23 -13.65
N PRO A 88 3.61 14.56 -13.83
CA PRO A 88 4.77 15.38 -13.51
C PRO A 88 5.20 15.24 -12.05
N GLY A 89 6.51 15.26 -11.79
CA GLY A 89 7.08 15.04 -10.46
C GLY A 89 6.49 15.94 -9.37
N GLU A 90 6.24 17.22 -9.71
CA GLU A 90 5.63 18.20 -8.79
C GLU A 90 4.24 17.80 -8.29
N LYS A 91 3.50 17.00 -9.07
CA LYS A 91 2.13 16.56 -8.77
C LYS A 91 2.06 15.18 -8.14
N LEU A 92 3.16 14.43 -8.05
CA LEU A 92 3.16 13.04 -7.55
C LEU A 92 2.60 12.92 -6.13
N ILE A 93 2.97 13.83 -5.22
CA ILE A 93 2.45 13.81 -3.85
C ILE A 93 0.93 14.02 -3.81
N LYS A 94 0.42 14.92 -4.66
CA LYS A 94 -1.03 15.17 -4.77
C LYS A 94 -1.78 13.96 -5.32
N VAL A 95 -1.25 13.34 -6.38
CA VAL A 95 -1.84 12.15 -6.99
C VAL A 95 -1.81 10.97 -6.03
N ASN A 96 -0.70 10.74 -5.33
CA ASN A 96 -0.61 9.70 -4.31
C ASN A 96 -1.57 9.95 -3.13
N GLY A 97 -1.77 11.22 -2.74
CA GLY A 97 -2.74 11.61 -1.72
C GLY A 97 -4.19 11.31 -2.14
N ILE A 98 -4.57 11.68 -3.38
CA ILE A 98 -5.88 11.37 -3.95
C ILE A 98 -6.08 9.85 -4.05
N ASN A 99 -5.05 9.11 -4.45
CA ASN A 99 -5.09 7.64 -4.52
C ASN A 99 -5.36 7.01 -3.14
N GLY A 100 -4.73 7.54 -2.08
CA GLY A 100 -5.01 7.15 -0.70
C GLY A 100 -6.45 7.45 -0.28
N SER A 101 -7.01 8.59 -0.69
CA SER A 101 -8.42 8.92 -0.44
C SER A 101 -9.38 7.98 -1.14
N LEU A 102 -9.12 7.67 -2.42
CA LEU A 102 -9.91 6.70 -3.17
C LEU A 102 -9.89 5.33 -2.52
N GLN A 103 -8.71 4.87 -2.07
CA GLN A 103 -8.58 3.61 -1.33
C GLN A 103 -9.39 3.62 -0.04
N SER A 104 -9.43 4.75 0.67
CA SER A 104 -10.24 4.91 1.89
C SER A 104 -11.74 4.83 1.61
N ILE A 105 -12.20 5.45 0.51
CA ILE A 105 -13.61 5.34 0.07
C ILE A 105 -13.95 3.88 -0.23
N VAL A 106 -13.08 3.17 -0.95
CA VAL A 106 -13.27 1.75 -1.24
C VAL A 106 -13.37 0.94 0.04
N ASN A 107 -12.44 1.13 0.99
CA ASN A 107 -12.44 0.40 2.26
C ASN A 107 -13.68 0.68 3.12
N LEU A 108 -14.23 1.91 3.09
CA LEU A 108 -15.47 2.27 3.77
C LEU A 108 -16.71 1.71 3.05
N ALA A 109 -16.75 1.79 1.73
CA ALA A 109 -17.92 1.40 0.95
C ALA A 109 -18.05 -0.13 0.80
N THR A 110 -16.93 -0.86 0.72
CA THR A 110 -16.93 -2.31 0.43
C THR A 110 -17.80 -3.12 1.40
N PRO A 111 -17.68 -3.00 2.73
CA PRO A 111 -18.52 -3.77 3.65
C PRO A 111 -20.00 -3.42 3.51
N ALA A 112 -20.34 -2.14 3.32
CA ALA A 112 -21.71 -1.68 3.18
C ALA A 112 -22.36 -2.18 1.89
N VAL A 113 -21.64 -2.09 0.76
CA VAL A 113 -22.10 -2.58 -0.55
C VAL A 113 -22.21 -4.10 -0.53
N ALA A 114 -21.22 -4.80 0.03
CA ALA A 114 -21.25 -6.25 0.16
C ALA A 114 -22.43 -6.73 1.01
N GLY A 115 -22.64 -6.10 2.17
CA GLY A 115 -23.78 -6.40 3.03
C GLY A 115 -25.13 -6.17 2.36
N ALA A 116 -25.31 -5.03 1.68
CA ALA A 116 -26.53 -4.72 0.95
C ALA A 116 -26.84 -5.73 -0.16
N ILE A 117 -25.82 -6.18 -0.91
CA ILE A 117 -26.00 -7.17 -1.96
C ILE A 117 -26.36 -8.55 -1.37
N MET A 118 -25.72 -8.94 -0.26
CA MET A 118 -25.96 -10.23 0.38
C MET A 118 -27.36 -10.35 1.01
N ILE A 119 -28.05 -9.22 1.26
CA ILE A 119 -29.47 -9.25 1.73
C ILE A 119 -30.42 -9.74 0.63
N TYR A 120 -30.18 -9.35 -0.63
CA TYR A 120 -31.09 -9.58 -1.75
C TYR A 120 -30.50 -10.47 -2.85
N GLY A 121 -29.25 -10.86 -2.75
CA GLY A 121 -28.53 -11.59 -3.76
C GLY A 121 -27.66 -12.71 -3.20
N GLU A 122 -26.99 -13.37 -4.10
CA GLU A 122 -26.05 -14.44 -3.78
C GLU A 122 -24.61 -13.99 -3.98
N ILE A 123 -23.66 -14.76 -3.46
CA ILE A 123 -22.22 -14.43 -3.49
C ILE A 123 -21.67 -14.20 -4.91
N TYR A 124 -22.24 -14.89 -5.92
CA TYR A 124 -21.84 -14.67 -7.31
C TYR A 124 -22.22 -13.29 -7.84
N ASN A 125 -23.23 -12.62 -7.27
CA ASN A 125 -23.57 -11.24 -7.62
C ASN A 125 -22.46 -10.25 -7.21
N LEU A 126 -21.84 -10.46 -6.04
CA LEU A 126 -20.67 -9.70 -5.62
C LEU A 126 -19.49 -9.92 -6.56
N MET A 127 -19.26 -11.19 -6.95
CA MET A 127 -18.17 -11.53 -7.87
C MET A 127 -18.40 -10.96 -9.27
N MET A 128 -19.65 -10.78 -9.71
CA MET A 128 -19.98 -10.18 -11.00
C MET A 128 -19.57 -8.69 -11.05
N ILE A 129 -19.69 -7.96 -9.95
CA ILE A 129 -19.21 -6.58 -9.86
C ILE A 129 -17.70 -6.51 -10.13
N ASP A 130 -16.94 -7.45 -9.59
CA ASP A 130 -15.49 -7.52 -9.80
C ASP A 130 -15.14 -7.72 -11.30
N VAL A 131 -15.87 -8.61 -11.98
CA VAL A 131 -15.70 -8.81 -13.41
C VAL A 131 -16.08 -7.58 -14.23
N ILE A 132 -17.20 -6.93 -13.92
CA ILE A 132 -17.67 -5.73 -14.61
C ILE A 132 -16.67 -4.59 -14.43
N THR A 133 -16.22 -4.36 -13.20
CA THR A 133 -15.23 -3.29 -12.91
C THR A 133 -13.88 -3.56 -13.55
N ALA A 134 -13.45 -4.83 -13.62
CA ALA A 134 -12.22 -5.22 -14.33
C ALA A 134 -12.34 -4.93 -15.84
N VAL A 135 -13.47 -5.28 -16.47
CA VAL A 135 -13.72 -4.98 -17.90
C VAL A 135 -13.68 -3.48 -18.16
N ILE A 136 -14.33 -2.67 -17.30
CA ILE A 136 -14.31 -1.21 -17.41
C ILE A 136 -12.88 -0.68 -17.26
N GLY A 137 -12.16 -1.11 -16.23
CA GLY A 137 -10.79 -0.69 -15.94
C GLY A 137 -9.82 -1.03 -17.07
N ILE A 138 -9.90 -2.26 -17.60
CA ILE A 138 -9.09 -2.71 -18.75
C ILE A 138 -9.43 -1.89 -19.99
N SER A 139 -10.72 -1.62 -20.25
CA SER A 139 -11.16 -0.83 -21.40
C SER A 139 -10.62 0.61 -21.34
N ILE A 140 -10.70 1.25 -20.17
CA ILE A 140 -10.13 2.57 -19.95
C ILE A 140 -8.61 2.54 -20.15
N LEU A 141 -7.93 1.55 -19.58
CA LEU A 141 -6.49 1.43 -19.71
C LEU A 141 -6.05 1.20 -21.15
N LEU A 142 -6.83 0.48 -21.96
CA LEU A 142 -6.56 0.28 -23.38
C LEU A 142 -6.61 1.61 -24.16
N LEU A 143 -7.53 2.51 -23.81
CA LEU A 143 -7.69 3.83 -24.47
C LEU A 143 -6.57 4.82 -24.09
N ILE A 144 -5.94 4.67 -22.94
CA ILE A 144 -4.88 5.57 -22.49
C ILE A 144 -3.58 5.24 -23.23
N SER A 145 -3.02 6.23 -23.93
CA SER A 145 -1.67 6.12 -24.48
C SER A 145 -0.63 6.38 -23.40
N ILE A 146 0.10 5.34 -23.04
CA ILE A 146 1.20 5.44 -22.07
C ILE A 146 2.50 5.42 -22.86
N PRO A 147 3.41 6.39 -22.65
CA PRO A 147 4.71 6.40 -23.30
C PRO A 147 5.42 5.06 -23.09
N LYS A 148 5.92 4.47 -24.17
CA LYS A 148 6.70 3.24 -24.06
C LYS A 148 7.95 3.54 -23.23
N HIS A 149 8.14 2.80 -22.17
CA HIS A 149 9.40 2.82 -21.44
C HIS A 149 10.52 2.41 -22.41
N LYS A 150 11.56 3.26 -22.58
CA LYS A 150 12.74 2.85 -23.34
C LYS A 150 13.31 1.58 -22.68
N ARG A 151 13.11 0.43 -23.32
CA ARG A 151 13.60 -0.85 -22.88
C ARG A 151 15.12 -0.72 -22.75
N ALA A 152 15.68 -1.15 -21.63
CA ALA A 152 17.13 -1.31 -21.54
C ALA A 152 17.57 -2.22 -22.70
N GLU A 153 18.36 -1.68 -23.61
CA GLU A 153 18.69 -2.32 -24.91
C GLU A 153 19.55 -3.60 -24.81
N THR A 154 19.91 -3.98 -23.60
CA THR A 154 20.64 -5.22 -23.36
C THR A 154 19.76 -6.26 -22.67
N PRO A 155 19.36 -7.34 -23.39
CA PRO A 155 18.79 -8.53 -22.73
C PRO A 155 19.93 -9.27 -22.03
N VAL A 156 20.40 -8.75 -20.91
CA VAL A 156 21.26 -9.54 -20.03
C VAL A 156 20.40 -10.69 -19.51
N LYS A 157 20.75 -11.92 -19.84
CA LYS A 157 20.19 -13.15 -19.27
C LYS A 157 20.60 -13.24 -17.80
N THR A 158 20.05 -12.37 -16.95
CA THR A 158 20.26 -12.42 -15.51
C THR A 158 19.20 -13.34 -14.89
N SER A 159 19.64 -14.14 -13.93
CA SER A 159 18.72 -14.93 -13.10
C SER A 159 17.80 -13.96 -12.32
N TYR A 160 16.51 -14.28 -12.17
CA TYR A 160 15.57 -13.47 -11.39
C TYR A 160 16.07 -13.16 -9.98
N PHE A 161 16.73 -14.11 -9.32
CA PHE A 161 17.36 -13.89 -8.02
C PHE A 161 18.55 -12.92 -8.07
N ALA A 162 19.30 -12.89 -9.19
CA ALA A 162 20.36 -11.92 -9.39
C ALA A 162 19.79 -10.51 -9.55
N ASP A 163 18.69 -10.35 -10.31
CA ASP A 163 17.99 -9.08 -10.50
C ASP A 163 17.38 -8.57 -9.17
N LEU A 164 16.80 -9.45 -8.36
CA LEU A 164 16.27 -9.11 -7.04
C LEU A 164 17.42 -8.68 -6.10
N ASN A 165 18.52 -9.43 -6.11
CA ASN A 165 19.71 -9.10 -5.31
C ASN A 165 20.35 -7.78 -5.77
N GLU A 166 20.32 -7.50 -7.08
CA GLU A 166 20.73 -6.21 -7.62
C GLU A 166 19.84 -5.08 -7.10
N GLY A 167 18.50 -5.25 -7.14
CA GLY A 167 17.56 -4.31 -6.58
C GLY A 167 17.76 -4.08 -5.07
N PHE A 168 18.02 -5.16 -4.32
CA PHE A 168 18.33 -5.07 -2.90
C PHE A 168 19.67 -4.35 -2.67
N LYS A 169 20.74 -4.71 -3.38
CA LYS A 169 22.03 -4.02 -3.31
C LYS A 169 21.91 -2.56 -3.71
N TYR A 170 21.19 -2.27 -4.79
CA TYR A 170 20.89 -0.89 -5.21
C TYR A 170 20.22 -0.11 -4.08
N SER A 171 19.16 -0.65 -3.49
CA SER A 171 18.43 0.01 -2.41
C SER A 171 19.27 0.21 -1.16
N MET A 172 20.13 -0.75 -0.80
CA MET A 172 20.98 -0.68 0.38
C MET A 172 22.21 0.21 0.19
N HIS A 173 22.66 0.44 -1.04
CA HIS A 173 23.76 1.36 -1.34
C HIS A 173 23.27 2.76 -1.72
N HIS A 174 21.99 2.90 -2.08
CA HIS A 174 21.43 4.20 -2.45
C HIS A 174 21.28 5.09 -1.19
N PRO A 175 21.87 6.29 -1.17
CA PRO A 175 21.93 7.12 0.02
C PRO A 175 20.56 7.59 0.53
N PHE A 176 19.55 7.56 -0.32
CA PHE A 176 18.17 7.90 0.02
C PHE A 176 17.33 6.66 0.39
N LEU A 177 17.41 5.57 -0.37
CA LEU A 177 16.52 4.42 -0.18
C LEU A 177 16.84 3.64 1.09
N LYS A 178 18.13 3.50 1.43
CA LYS A 178 18.55 2.77 2.63
C LYS A 178 17.91 3.33 3.92
N PRO A 179 18.07 4.62 4.26
CA PRO A 179 17.40 5.17 5.45
C PRO A 179 15.88 5.11 5.34
N LEU A 180 15.31 5.32 4.15
CA LEU A 180 13.87 5.23 3.93
C LEU A 180 13.34 3.84 4.24
N PHE A 181 13.99 2.77 3.77
CA PHE A 181 13.58 1.39 4.03
C PHE A 181 13.74 1.00 5.50
N ILE A 182 14.78 1.49 6.17
CA ILE A 182 14.96 1.27 7.61
C ILE A 182 13.81 1.92 8.38
N ILE A 183 13.51 3.19 8.12
CA ILE A 183 12.41 3.92 8.75
C ILE A 183 11.08 3.20 8.50
N TYR A 184 10.83 2.79 7.25
CA TYR A 184 9.62 2.10 6.87
C TYR A 184 9.48 0.73 7.55
N ALA A 185 10.56 -0.03 7.65
CA ALA A 185 10.57 -1.33 8.32
C ALA A 185 10.21 -1.20 9.81
N PHE A 186 10.85 -0.29 10.52
CA PHE A 186 10.55 -0.04 11.93
C PHE A 186 9.13 0.51 12.12
N PHE A 187 8.71 1.45 11.28
CA PHE A 187 7.34 1.96 11.30
C PHE A 187 6.32 0.84 11.11
N THR A 188 6.52 -0.04 10.11
CA THR A 188 5.63 -1.18 9.85
C THR A 188 5.52 -2.10 11.07
N ILE A 189 6.65 -2.47 11.68
CA ILE A 189 6.67 -3.33 12.88
C ILE A 189 5.89 -2.67 14.04
N LEU A 190 6.17 -1.41 14.31
CA LEU A 190 5.57 -0.69 15.44
C LEU A 190 4.10 -0.28 15.18
N CYS A 191 3.66 -0.25 13.92
CA CYS A 191 2.27 0.00 13.55
C CYS A 191 1.36 -1.21 13.80
N VAL A 192 1.92 -2.45 13.84
CA VAL A 192 1.13 -3.68 13.97
C VAL A 192 0.24 -3.70 15.20
N PRO A 193 0.70 -3.33 16.42
CA PRO A 193 -0.19 -3.28 17.57
C PRO A 193 -1.35 -2.30 17.39
N ALA A 194 -1.10 -1.13 16.82
CA ALA A 194 -2.14 -0.13 16.56
C ALA A 194 -3.17 -0.59 15.52
N SER A 195 -2.81 -1.49 14.60
CA SER A 195 -3.70 -1.99 13.54
C SER A 195 -4.38 -3.31 13.89
N PHE A 196 -3.67 -4.27 14.49
CA PHE A 196 -4.21 -5.61 14.79
C PHE A 196 -4.74 -5.76 16.20
N LEU A 197 -4.02 -5.21 17.18
CA LEU A 197 -4.44 -5.29 18.56
C LEU A 197 -5.53 -4.26 18.90
N ASN A 198 -5.87 -3.35 17.98
CA ASN A 198 -6.96 -2.40 18.17
C ASN A 198 -8.31 -3.11 18.39
N VAL A 199 -8.56 -4.21 17.69
CA VAL A 199 -9.75 -5.03 17.88
C VAL A 199 -9.78 -5.58 19.31
N LEU A 200 -8.64 -6.10 19.79
CA LEU A 200 -8.50 -6.61 21.16
C LEU A 200 -8.62 -5.47 22.17
N MET A 201 -8.07 -4.30 21.89
CA MET A 201 -8.21 -3.11 22.72
C MET A 201 -9.66 -2.66 22.84
N VAL A 202 -10.38 -2.56 21.73
CA VAL A 202 -11.81 -2.17 21.75
C VAL A 202 -12.63 -3.18 22.55
N THR A 203 -12.39 -4.47 22.39
CA THR A 203 -13.14 -5.51 23.09
C THR A 203 -12.81 -5.58 24.58
N GLN A 204 -11.57 -5.38 24.98
CA GLN A 204 -11.14 -5.46 26.38
C GLN A 204 -11.46 -4.19 27.16
N VAL A 205 -11.36 -3.00 26.56
CA VAL A 205 -11.48 -1.71 27.23
C VAL A 205 -12.93 -1.17 27.18
N PHE A 206 -13.57 -1.30 26.01
CA PHE A 206 -14.88 -0.67 25.78
C PHE A 206 -16.04 -1.67 25.67
N GLY A 207 -15.72 -2.99 25.66
CA GLY A 207 -16.73 -4.03 25.52
C GLY A 207 -16.79 -4.60 24.08
N GLY A 208 -17.26 -5.85 23.97
CA GLY A 208 -17.25 -6.62 22.72
C GLY A 208 -18.41 -6.30 21.75
N ASP A 209 -18.97 -5.10 21.78
CA ASP A 209 -20.06 -4.72 20.88
C ASP A 209 -19.51 -4.53 19.45
N TYR A 210 -20.14 -5.19 18.48
CA TYR A 210 -19.83 -5.06 17.06
C TYR A 210 -19.91 -3.63 16.56
N LEU A 211 -20.80 -2.81 17.15
CA LEU A 211 -20.91 -1.40 16.81
C LEU A 211 -19.62 -0.65 17.10
N TYR A 212 -18.96 -0.90 18.22
CA TYR A 212 -17.73 -0.21 18.59
C TYR A 212 -16.55 -0.59 17.66
N LEU A 213 -16.48 -1.85 17.24
CA LEU A 213 -15.52 -2.30 16.24
C LEU A 213 -15.74 -1.62 14.89
N THR A 214 -17.02 -1.54 14.47
CA THR A 214 -17.37 -0.85 13.22
C THR A 214 -17.04 0.63 13.27
N LEU A 215 -17.39 1.33 14.36
CA LEU A 215 -17.09 2.74 14.55
C LEU A 215 -15.57 3.01 14.57
N ASN A 216 -14.80 2.09 15.16
CA ASN A 216 -13.35 2.19 15.18
C ASN A 216 -12.76 2.15 13.76
N GLU A 217 -13.15 1.17 12.94
CA GLU A 217 -12.68 1.07 11.55
C GLU A 217 -13.14 2.27 10.71
N MET A 218 -14.42 2.64 10.83
CA MET A 218 -14.96 3.82 10.13
C MET A 218 -14.21 5.10 10.51
N SER A 219 -13.91 5.31 11.79
CA SER A 219 -13.16 6.47 12.25
C SER A 219 -11.79 6.56 11.59
N PHE A 220 -11.05 5.44 11.53
CA PHE A 220 -9.75 5.39 10.90
C PHE A 220 -9.81 5.71 9.40
N PHE A 221 -10.73 5.08 8.65
CA PHE A 221 -10.84 5.29 7.21
C PHE A 221 -11.39 6.68 6.85
N ILE A 222 -12.30 7.23 7.66
CA ILE A 222 -12.76 8.63 7.51
C ILE A 222 -11.56 9.58 7.69
N GLY A 223 -10.76 9.36 8.72
CA GLY A 223 -9.54 10.13 8.91
C GLY A 223 -8.58 10.03 7.72
N MET A 224 -8.35 8.82 7.23
CA MET A 224 -7.48 8.55 6.08
C MET A 224 -8.01 9.20 4.79
N LEU A 225 -9.33 9.22 4.58
CA LEU A 225 -9.97 9.93 3.48
C LEU A 225 -9.70 11.44 3.57
N ILE A 226 -9.96 12.04 4.72
CA ILE A 226 -9.73 13.47 4.95
C ILE A 226 -8.25 13.81 4.78
N GLY A 227 -7.36 13.03 5.37
CA GLY A 227 -5.91 13.21 5.26
C GLY A 227 -5.39 13.10 3.82
N GLY A 228 -5.93 12.16 3.06
CA GLY A 228 -5.61 12.00 1.63
C GLY A 228 -6.09 13.18 0.78
N LEU A 229 -7.30 13.68 1.03
CA LEU A 229 -7.81 14.89 0.38
C LEU A 229 -6.98 16.12 0.76
N LEU A 230 -6.60 16.28 2.02
CA LEU A 230 -5.75 17.37 2.47
C LEU A 230 -4.39 17.35 1.77
N ILE A 231 -3.69 16.21 1.75
CA ILE A 231 -2.39 16.12 1.09
C ILE A 231 -2.53 16.22 -0.43
N GLY A 232 -3.63 15.71 -0.99
CA GLY A 232 -3.96 15.78 -2.41
C GLY A 232 -4.22 17.21 -2.91
N THR A 233 -4.82 18.07 -2.09
CA THR A 233 -5.07 19.46 -2.44
C THR A 233 -3.88 20.35 -2.13
N TRP A 234 -3.33 20.23 -0.93
CA TRP A 234 -2.19 21.05 -0.47
C TRP A 234 -0.87 20.68 -1.16
N GLY A 235 -0.58 19.39 -1.30
CA GLY A 235 0.67 18.89 -1.87
C GLY A 235 1.84 18.75 -0.87
N GLY A 236 1.61 19.03 0.41
CA GLY A 236 2.64 18.94 1.45
C GLY A 236 3.61 20.12 1.50
N PHE A 237 4.59 20.03 2.37
CA PHE A 237 5.69 20.99 2.48
C PHE A 237 6.63 20.87 1.26
N LYS A 238 7.36 21.96 0.94
CA LYS A 238 8.41 21.95 -0.10
C LYS A 238 9.43 20.83 0.12
N ASN A 239 9.76 20.54 1.39
CA ASN A 239 10.57 19.39 1.73
C ASN A 239 9.66 18.20 2.05
N ARG A 240 9.69 17.17 1.22
CA ARG A 240 8.85 15.96 1.33
C ARG A 240 9.19 15.11 2.55
N VAL A 241 10.47 15.09 2.97
CA VAL A 241 10.87 14.42 4.21
C VAL A 241 10.24 15.12 5.41
N LYS A 242 10.09 16.46 5.37
CA LYS A 242 9.37 17.20 6.43
C LYS A 242 7.89 16.80 6.48
N THR A 243 7.23 16.63 5.33
CA THR A 243 5.82 16.19 5.29
C THR A 243 5.70 14.78 5.87
N MET A 244 6.58 13.85 5.46
CA MET A 244 6.64 12.49 5.98
C MET A 244 6.90 12.47 7.49
N TRP A 245 7.83 13.30 7.97
CA TRP A 245 8.12 13.43 9.39
C TRP A 245 6.92 13.90 10.20
N VAL A 246 6.20 14.93 9.74
CA VAL A 246 4.96 15.39 10.39
C VAL A 246 3.94 14.25 10.48
N GLY A 247 3.77 13.47 9.39
CA GLY A 247 2.90 12.30 9.39
C GLY A 247 3.30 11.26 10.43
N LEU A 248 4.55 10.83 10.44
CA LEU A 248 5.08 9.82 11.36
C LEU A 248 5.03 10.27 12.82
N PHE A 249 5.47 11.51 13.10
CA PHE A 249 5.46 12.06 14.45
C PHE A 249 4.05 12.17 15.01
N SER A 250 3.13 12.74 14.22
CA SER A 250 1.73 12.88 14.63
C SER A 250 1.07 11.51 14.81
N PHE A 251 1.34 10.54 13.92
CA PHE A 251 0.86 9.17 14.07
C PHE A 251 1.31 8.57 15.40
N GLY A 252 2.59 8.63 15.72
CA GLY A 252 3.14 8.09 16.97
C GLY A 252 2.57 8.78 18.21
N ALA A 253 2.49 10.11 18.22
CA ALA A 253 1.96 10.89 19.33
C ALA A 253 0.47 10.60 19.58
N LEU A 254 -0.32 10.50 18.52
CA LEU A 254 -1.75 10.14 18.60
C LEU A 254 -1.96 8.68 19.03
N THR A 255 -1.05 7.78 18.60
CA THR A 255 -1.05 6.37 19.03
C THR A 255 -0.81 6.27 20.54
N VAL A 256 0.10 7.06 21.10
CA VAL A 256 0.26 7.17 22.55
C VAL A 256 -1.03 7.68 23.19
N GLY A 257 -1.64 8.70 22.62
CA GLY A 257 -2.88 9.29 23.15
C GLY A 257 -4.03 8.30 23.22
N PHE A 258 -4.29 7.54 22.13
CA PHE A 258 -5.38 6.58 22.16
C PHE A 258 -5.08 5.35 23.06
N GLY A 259 -3.81 4.99 23.22
CA GLY A 259 -3.42 3.94 24.17
C GLY A 259 -3.61 4.31 25.64
N LEU A 260 -3.72 5.60 25.96
CA LEU A 260 -3.91 6.10 27.32
C LEU A 260 -5.37 6.43 27.68
N THR A 261 -6.30 6.34 26.73
CA THR A 261 -7.71 6.72 26.98
C THR A 261 -8.59 5.52 27.28
N ASP A 262 -9.48 5.70 28.28
CA ASP A 262 -10.52 4.74 28.65
C ASP A 262 -11.91 5.20 28.19
N THR A 263 -12.00 6.32 27.45
CA THR A 263 -13.25 6.88 26.95
C THR A 263 -13.40 6.59 25.45
N LEU A 264 -14.43 5.82 25.07
CA LEU A 264 -14.68 5.40 23.69
C LEU A 264 -14.69 6.57 22.69
N TRP A 265 -15.40 7.66 23.00
CA TRP A 265 -15.52 8.79 22.08
C TRP A 265 -14.18 9.50 21.84
N ILE A 266 -13.35 9.66 22.88
CA ILE A 266 -12.00 10.22 22.75
C ILE A 266 -11.14 9.26 21.90
N TYR A 267 -11.24 7.96 22.15
CA TYR A 267 -10.56 6.93 21.39
C TYR A 267 -10.90 7.00 19.90
N LEU A 268 -12.19 7.08 19.53
CA LEU A 268 -12.64 7.17 18.14
C LEU A 268 -12.15 8.45 17.45
N ILE A 269 -12.16 9.59 18.14
CA ILE A 269 -11.60 10.85 17.62
C ILE A 269 -10.09 10.69 17.38
N LEU A 270 -9.36 10.10 18.32
CA LEU A 270 -7.92 9.87 18.17
C LEU A 270 -7.63 8.90 17.03
N MET A 271 -8.43 7.83 16.86
CA MET A 271 -8.32 6.91 15.72
C MET A 271 -8.57 7.61 14.38
N MET A 272 -9.54 8.50 14.31
CA MET A 272 -9.77 9.33 13.13
C MET A 272 -8.56 10.22 12.83
N LEU A 273 -7.98 10.85 13.85
CA LEU A 273 -6.77 11.66 13.69
C LEU A 273 -5.55 10.82 13.31
N VAL A 274 -5.40 9.61 13.84
CA VAL A 274 -4.37 8.64 13.42
C VAL A 274 -4.52 8.31 11.94
N GLY A 275 -5.74 7.98 11.50
CA GLY A 275 -6.05 7.75 10.08
C GLY A 275 -5.65 8.94 9.20
N LEU A 276 -5.96 10.17 9.65
CA LEU A 276 -5.63 11.41 8.94
C LEU A 276 -4.11 11.57 8.71
N THR A 277 -3.26 11.08 9.61
CA THR A 277 -1.80 11.22 9.49
C THR A 277 -1.19 10.24 8.49
N MET A 278 -1.85 9.11 8.18
CA MET A 278 -1.32 8.09 7.28
C MET A 278 -0.96 8.59 5.87
N PRO A 279 -1.80 9.36 5.17
CA PRO A 279 -1.44 9.93 3.88
C PRO A 279 -0.25 10.90 3.95
N PHE A 280 -0.05 11.60 5.07
CA PHE A 280 1.10 12.49 5.26
C PHE A 280 2.43 11.72 5.40
N ALA A 281 2.39 10.47 5.84
CA ALA A 281 3.56 9.59 5.86
C ALA A 281 3.77 8.91 4.49
N ASN A 282 2.72 8.30 3.94
CA ASN A 282 2.82 7.42 2.77
C ASN A 282 2.96 8.17 1.44
N SER A 283 2.20 9.26 1.21
CA SER A 283 2.21 9.95 -0.08
C SER A 283 3.56 10.61 -0.40
N PRO A 284 4.24 11.30 0.54
CA PRO A 284 5.58 11.80 0.29
C PRO A 284 6.60 10.69 0.06
N MET A 285 6.51 9.58 0.81
CA MET A 285 7.40 8.44 0.65
C MET A 285 7.31 7.84 -0.76
N MET A 286 6.09 7.55 -1.21
CA MET A 286 5.84 7.05 -2.57
C MET A 286 6.34 8.02 -3.63
N SER A 287 6.05 9.32 -3.47
CA SER A 287 6.48 10.35 -4.42
C SER A 287 8.01 10.45 -4.50
N MET A 288 8.70 10.39 -3.36
CA MET A 288 10.17 10.43 -3.34
C MET A 288 10.80 9.21 -4.01
N ILE A 289 10.22 8.01 -3.86
CA ILE A 289 10.69 6.83 -4.57
C ILE A 289 10.47 7.00 -6.08
N GLN A 290 9.27 7.44 -6.47
CA GLN A 290 8.90 7.67 -7.87
C GLN A 290 9.77 8.73 -8.57
N GLU A 291 10.32 9.69 -7.83
CA GLU A 291 11.17 10.77 -8.37
C GLU A 291 12.66 10.44 -8.39
N LYS A 292 13.15 9.78 -7.32
CA LYS A 292 14.59 9.59 -7.11
C LYS A 292 15.11 8.25 -7.63
N VAL A 293 14.22 7.30 -7.86
CA VAL A 293 14.58 5.99 -8.40
C VAL A 293 14.49 6.04 -9.92
N GLU A 294 15.53 5.57 -10.58
CA GLU A 294 15.58 5.40 -12.03
C GLU A 294 14.37 4.59 -12.51
N PRO A 295 13.70 5.00 -13.61
CA PRO A 295 12.48 4.35 -14.08
C PRO A 295 12.61 2.85 -14.35
N ASP A 296 13.79 2.37 -14.72
CA ASP A 296 14.12 0.97 -14.99
C ASP A 296 14.33 0.12 -13.71
N LYS A 297 14.42 0.76 -12.54
CA LYS A 297 14.60 0.11 -11.24
C LYS A 297 13.40 0.29 -10.29
N GLN A 298 12.41 1.11 -10.68
CA GLN A 298 11.24 1.40 -9.83
C GLN A 298 10.44 0.15 -9.47
N GLY A 299 10.22 -0.74 -10.45
CA GLY A 299 9.50 -1.98 -10.21
C GLY A 299 10.15 -2.84 -9.13
N ARG A 300 11.49 -2.99 -9.18
CA ARG A 300 12.27 -3.74 -8.18
C ARG A 300 12.17 -3.11 -6.79
N VAL A 301 12.27 -1.78 -6.70
CA VAL A 301 12.17 -1.03 -5.43
C VAL A 301 10.78 -1.18 -4.82
N PHE A 302 9.71 -1.05 -5.60
CA PHE A 302 8.33 -1.25 -5.12
C PHE A 302 8.05 -2.69 -4.71
N SER A 303 8.59 -3.67 -5.42
CA SER A 303 8.50 -5.08 -4.99
C SER A 303 9.22 -5.33 -3.68
N LEU A 304 10.42 -4.76 -3.48
CA LEU A 304 11.12 -4.86 -2.21
C LEU A 304 10.32 -4.26 -1.05
N MET A 305 9.67 -3.12 -1.27
CA MET A 305 8.76 -2.54 -0.28
C MET A 305 7.59 -3.48 0.04
N GLN A 306 7.00 -4.10 -0.98
CA GLN A 306 5.90 -5.04 -0.81
C GLN A 306 6.36 -6.30 -0.06
N ILE A 307 7.52 -6.83 -0.38
CA ILE A 307 8.15 -7.97 0.33
C ILE A 307 8.37 -7.60 1.80
N LEU A 308 8.95 -6.44 2.09
CA LEU A 308 9.15 -5.96 3.45
C LEU A 308 7.83 -5.88 4.21
N PHE A 309 6.81 -5.24 3.66
CA PHE A 309 5.50 -5.13 4.28
C PHE A 309 4.86 -6.51 4.54
N SER A 310 4.82 -7.37 3.51
CA SER A 310 4.21 -8.70 3.59
C SER A 310 4.94 -9.64 4.55
N SER A 311 6.25 -9.43 4.79
CA SER A 311 7.05 -10.25 5.70
C SER A 311 7.03 -9.72 7.12
N LEU A 312 7.23 -8.39 7.29
CA LEU A 312 7.37 -7.79 8.61
C LEU A 312 6.07 -7.80 9.40
N MET A 313 4.94 -7.68 8.73
CA MET A 313 3.64 -7.66 9.38
C MET A 313 3.29 -8.98 10.09
N PRO A 314 3.37 -10.17 9.45
CA PRO A 314 3.19 -11.44 10.14
C PRO A 314 4.25 -11.69 11.23
N LEU A 315 5.51 -11.30 10.99
CA LEU A 315 6.57 -11.46 11.99
C LEU A 315 6.31 -10.61 13.23
N ALA A 316 5.86 -9.38 13.06
CA ALA A 316 5.49 -8.53 14.18
C ALA A 316 4.26 -9.08 14.92
N MET A 317 3.27 -9.65 14.20
CA MET A 317 2.13 -10.31 14.82
C MET A 317 2.54 -11.54 15.66
N LEU A 318 3.50 -12.34 15.17
CA LEU A 318 4.05 -13.48 15.93
C LEU A 318 4.73 -13.04 17.23
N PHE A 319 5.25 -11.83 17.28
CA PHE A 319 5.86 -11.25 18.48
C PHE A 319 4.83 -10.59 19.38
N PHE A 320 4.02 -9.68 18.85
CA PHE A 320 3.07 -8.88 19.63
C PHE A 320 1.81 -9.66 20.04
N GLY A 321 1.40 -10.67 19.26
CA GLY A 321 0.25 -11.51 19.61
C GLY A 321 0.42 -12.19 20.97
N PRO A 322 1.45 -13.06 21.15
CA PRO A 322 1.71 -13.68 22.44
C PRO A 322 2.04 -12.67 23.57
N LEU A 323 2.67 -11.53 23.22
CA LEU A 323 2.97 -10.49 24.20
C LEU A 323 1.69 -9.89 24.80
N ALA A 324 0.62 -9.80 24.02
CA ALA A 324 -0.68 -9.28 24.47
C ALA A 324 -1.40 -10.21 25.47
N ASP A 325 -0.96 -11.47 25.63
CA ASP A 325 -1.46 -12.38 26.65
C ASP A 325 -0.86 -12.07 28.06
N TYR A 326 0.32 -11.42 28.09
CA TYR A 326 1.06 -11.10 29.31
C TYR A 326 1.08 -9.62 29.67
N VAL A 327 0.95 -8.74 28.70
CA VAL A 327 1.04 -7.28 28.87
C VAL A 327 -0.25 -6.63 28.39
N PRO A 328 -0.85 -5.70 29.14
CA PRO A 328 -2.04 -4.98 28.69
C PRO A 328 -1.83 -4.35 27.30
N VAL A 329 -2.80 -4.56 26.41
CA VAL A 329 -2.73 -4.09 25.01
C VAL A 329 -2.47 -2.58 24.95
N GLN A 330 -3.09 -1.81 25.82
CA GLN A 330 -2.87 -0.35 25.97
C GLN A 330 -1.39 -0.02 26.16
N THR A 331 -0.72 -0.77 27.05
CA THR A 331 0.71 -0.58 27.32
C THR A 331 1.58 -0.87 26.09
N ILE A 332 1.28 -1.95 25.37
CA ILE A 332 1.98 -2.29 24.11
C ILE A 332 1.83 -1.16 23.09
N VAL A 333 0.61 -0.70 22.90
CA VAL A 333 0.28 0.40 21.95
C VAL A 333 1.01 1.69 22.33
N VAL A 334 1.05 2.06 23.61
CA VAL A 334 1.76 3.26 24.09
C VAL A 334 3.25 3.16 23.81
N TYR A 335 3.91 2.03 24.14
CA TYR A 335 5.34 1.86 23.87
C TYR A 335 5.65 1.86 22.37
N CYS A 336 4.80 1.26 21.54
CA CYS A 336 4.95 1.32 20.09
C CYS A 336 4.78 2.74 19.55
N GLY A 337 3.80 3.50 20.06
CA GLY A 337 3.63 4.91 19.74
C GLY A 337 4.86 5.75 20.09
N ILE A 338 5.42 5.55 21.30
CA ILE A 338 6.67 6.22 21.71
C ILE A 338 7.82 5.80 20.78
N GLY A 339 7.93 4.54 20.41
CA GLY A 339 8.92 4.04 19.45
C GLY A 339 8.81 4.76 18.09
N ILE A 340 7.60 4.96 17.58
CA ILE A 340 7.36 5.69 16.32
C ILE A 340 7.78 7.17 16.47
N VAL A 341 7.47 7.81 17.59
CA VAL A 341 7.93 9.18 17.89
C VAL A 341 9.45 9.27 17.88
N ILE A 342 10.14 8.33 18.55
CA ILE A 342 11.62 8.30 18.60
C ILE A 342 12.20 8.14 17.19
N ILE A 343 11.68 7.22 16.38
CA ILE A 343 12.13 7.03 15.00
C ILE A 343 11.87 8.28 14.16
N SER A 344 10.72 8.91 14.32
CA SER A 344 10.41 10.14 13.62
C SER A 344 11.39 11.28 13.96
N ILE A 345 11.76 11.39 15.24
CA ILE A 345 12.77 12.37 15.68
C ILE A 345 14.14 12.03 15.07
N ALA A 346 14.52 10.75 15.03
CA ALA A 346 15.79 10.32 14.42
C ALA A 346 15.91 10.73 12.94
N VAL A 347 14.79 10.78 12.21
CA VAL A 347 14.73 11.28 10.81
C VAL A 347 15.24 12.72 10.69
N LEU A 348 14.99 13.57 11.67
CA LEU A 348 15.44 14.97 11.64
C LEU A 348 16.94 15.13 11.88
N PHE A 349 17.56 14.20 12.61
CA PHE A 349 18.99 14.23 12.89
C PHE A 349 19.84 13.82 11.69
N ASP A 350 19.27 13.05 10.74
CA ASP A 350 19.95 12.73 9.48
C ASP A 350 19.83 13.90 8.49
N LYS A 351 20.76 14.87 8.63
CA LYS A 351 20.82 16.05 7.75
C LYS A 351 20.97 15.67 6.26
N LYS A 352 21.62 14.55 5.93
CA LYS A 352 21.80 14.10 4.54
C LYS A 352 20.47 13.63 3.97
N PHE A 353 19.74 12.79 4.71
CA PHE A 353 18.41 12.32 4.32
C PHE A 353 17.41 13.49 4.24
N TYR A 354 17.44 14.39 5.22
CA TYR A 354 16.53 15.55 5.25
C TYR A 354 16.73 16.48 4.04
N ARG A 355 17.97 16.74 3.62
CA ARG A 355 18.26 17.58 2.43
C ARG A 355 17.76 16.93 1.15
N GLN A 356 17.74 15.61 1.05
CA GLN A 356 17.24 14.89 -0.11
C GLN A 356 15.71 14.96 -0.27
N GLY A 357 14.99 15.42 0.75
CA GLY A 357 13.55 15.67 0.68
C GLY A 357 13.17 16.93 -0.12
N LEU A 358 14.12 17.79 -0.47
CA LEU A 358 13.85 18.92 -1.34
C LEU A 358 13.62 18.43 -2.76
N PHE A 359 12.55 18.92 -3.36
CA PHE A 359 12.28 18.68 -4.77
C PHE A 359 13.27 19.52 -5.59
N GLU A 360 14.21 18.86 -6.24
CA GLU A 360 15.03 19.45 -7.28
C GLU A 360 14.22 19.35 -8.58
N ALA A 361 13.62 20.46 -9.01
CA ALA A 361 13.10 20.54 -10.37
C ALA A 361 14.26 20.19 -11.31
N LYS A 362 14.16 19.08 -12.03
CA LYS A 362 15.08 18.82 -13.14
C LYS A 362 14.99 20.04 -14.04
N THR A 363 16.06 20.76 -14.18
CA THR A 363 16.14 21.97 -14.99
C THR A 363 15.62 21.62 -16.38
N GLY A 364 14.73 22.45 -16.94
CA GLY A 364 13.96 22.17 -18.16
C GLY A 364 14.78 21.80 -19.40
N ASN A 365 16.12 21.98 -19.35
CA ASN A 365 17.03 21.59 -20.42
C ASN A 365 17.06 20.08 -20.73
N GLU A 366 16.87 19.20 -19.73
CA GLU A 366 16.82 17.75 -20.01
C GLU A 366 15.52 17.29 -20.71
N PHE A 367 14.44 18.08 -20.59
CA PHE A 367 13.20 17.81 -21.33
C PHE A 367 13.22 18.38 -22.74
N GLU A 368 13.94 19.46 -22.97
CA GLU A 368 14.12 20.05 -24.30
C GLU A 368 15.16 19.28 -25.12
N GLU A 369 16.29 18.89 -24.54
CA GLU A 369 17.26 18.00 -25.20
C GLU A 369 16.65 16.65 -25.61
N LYS A 370 15.80 16.06 -24.74
CA LYS A 370 15.09 14.82 -25.11
C LYS A 370 13.97 15.01 -26.12
N LYS A 371 13.45 16.22 -26.27
CA LYS A 371 12.49 16.53 -27.34
C LYS A 371 13.18 16.73 -28.68
N GLU A 372 14.36 17.32 -28.68
CA GLU A 372 15.17 17.49 -29.88
C GLU A 372 15.76 16.15 -30.37
N GLU A 373 16.24 15.27 -29.46
CA GLU A 373 16.67 13.91 -29.85
C GLU A 373 15.55 13.00 -30.40
N VAL A 374 14.30 13.33 -30.20
CA VAL A 374 13.14 12.56 -30.72
C VAL A 374 12.62 13.14 -32.04
N LEU A 375 13.08 14.33 -32.42
CA LEU A 375 12.69 15.01 -33.65
C LEU A 375 13.77 14.95 -34.77
N GLU A 376 15.00 14.46 -34.43
CA GLU A 376 16.00 14.00 -35.36
C GLU A 376 15.90 12.46 -35.56
#